data_8c56ed469a44ee1b9bc565fccbb1f74e
#
_entry.id   8c56ed469a44ee1b9bc565fccbb1f74e
#
_cell.length_a   1.000
_cell.length_b   1.000
_cell.length_c   1.000
_cell.angle_alpha   90.00
_cell.angle_beta   90.00
_cell.angle_gamma   90.00
#
_symmetry.space_group_name_H-M   'P 1'
#
loop_
_entity.id
_entity.type
_entity.pdbx_description
1 polymer ?
#
loop_
_entity_poly.entity_id
_entity_poly.type
_entity_poly.pdbx_seq_one_letter_code
_entity_poly.pdbx_strand_id
1 'polypeptide(L)'
;MDDSQILRRINEMIEAEHELRQKHAQEAPGPDAEISGELRTLEESLDQCWDLLRQRRARREFGQDPDESQARPTSQVEGYLG
;
A
#
# COMPACT_ATOMS: atom_id res chain seq x y z
N MET A 1 7.18 14.10 -1.73
CA MET A 1 7.16 13.05 -0.69
C MET A 1 8.47 12.27 -0.80
N ASP A 2 9.26 12.22 0.26
CA ASP A 2 10.53 11.49 0.24
C ASP A 2 10.34 10.03 0.66
N ASP A 3 11.40 9.23 0.53
CA ASP A 3 11.36 7.80 0.84
C ASP A 3 10.99 7.53 2.30
N SER A 4 11.49 8.35 3.24
CA SER A 4 11.19 8.18 4.65
C SER A 4 9.71 8.38 4.94
N GLN A 5 9.08 9.35 4.31
CA GLN A 5 7.65 9.60 4.46
C GLN A 5 6.82 8.46 3.88
N ILE A 6 7.23 7.93 2.73
CA ILE A 6 6.54 6.80 2.10
C ILE A 6 6.66 5.55 2.98
N LEU A 7 7.85 5.27 3.51
CA LEU A 7 8.08 4.13 4.39
C LEU A 7 7.28 4.24 5.69
N ARG A 8 7.18 5.45 6.25
CA ARG A 8 6.36 5.69 7.44
C ARG A 8 4.89 5.38 7.15
N ARG A 9 4.40 5.82 6.02
CA ARG A 9 3.02 5.56 5.60
C ARG A 9 2.77 4.07 5.41
N ILE A 10 3.72 3.36 4.81
CA ILE A 10 3.64 1.91 4.64
C ILE A 10 3.55 1.23 6.01
N ASN A 11 4.40 1.61 6.96
CA ASN A 11 4.37 1.03 8.30
C ASN A 11 3.05 1.29 9.01
N GLU A 12 2.51 2.48 8.90
CA GLU A 12 1.20 2.82 9.48
C GLU A 12 0.09 1.95 8.89
N MET A 13 0.13 1.71 7.59
CA MET A 13 -0.85 0.87 6.91
C MET A 13 -0.71 -0.61 7.28
N ILE A 14 0.53 -1.09 7.45
CA ILE A 14 0.78 -2.46 7.90
C ILE A 14 0.23 -2.67 9.31
N GLU A 15 0.43 -1.71 10.20
CA GLU A 15 -0.12 -1.77 11.55
C GLU A 15 -1.65 -1.76 11.54
N ALA A 16 -2.25 -0.91 10.72
CA ALA A 16 -3.70 -0.85 10.56
C ALA A 16 -4.26 -2.17 10.01
N GLU A 17 -3.58 -2.77 9.03
CA GLU A 17 -3.96 -4.07 8.50
C GLU A 17 -3.91 -5.15 9.57
N HIS A 18 -2.84 -5.16 10.35
CA HIS A 18 -2.67 -6.13 11.44
C HIS A 18 -3.78 -6.00 12.49
N GLU A 19 -4.12 -4.79 12.89
CA GLU A 19 -5.22 -4.53 13.83
C GLU A 19 -6.56 -5.00 13.27
N LEU A 20 -6.84 -4.73 12.00
CA LEU A 20 -8.06 -5.17 11.36
C LEU A 20 -8.17 -6.70 11.29
N ARG A 21 -7.06 -7.37 10.99
CA ARG A 21 -7.04 -8.84 10.96
C ARG A 21 -7.27 -9.42 12.34
N GLN A 22 -6.69 -8.84 13.39
CA GLN A 22 -6.92 -9.28 14.76
C GLN A 22 -8.37 -9.08 15.16
N LYS A 23 -8.95 -7.93 14.83
CA LYS A 23 -10.34 -7.63 15.11
C LYS A 23 -11.26 -8.61 14.42
N HIS A 24 -10.98 -8.92 13.17
CA HIS A 24 -11.77 -9.88 12.39
C HIS A 24 -11.68 -11.29 13.00
N ALA A 25 -10.52 -11.69 13.49
CA ALA A 25 -10.33 -12.99 14.11
C ALA A 25 -11.05 -13.10 15.46
N GLN A 26 -11.24 -12.00 16.17
CA GLN A 26 -11.90 -11.97 17.47
C GLN A 26 -13.42 -11.90 17.37
N GLU A 27 -13.94 -11.42 16.27
CA GLU A 27 -15.38 -11.36 16.05
C GLU A 27 -15.92 -12.72 15.63
N ALA A 28 -17.20 -12.96 15.94
CA ALA A 28 -17.85 -14.23 15.65
C ALA A 28 -17.73 -14.58 14.16
N PRO A 29 -17.55 -15.87 13.83
CA PRO A 29 -17.41 -16.29 12.43
C PRO A 29 -18.65 -15.93 11.63
N GLY A 30 -18.49 -15.02 10.72
CA GLY A 30 -19.49 -14.58 9.77
C GLY A 30 -18.78 -13.80 8.69
N PRO A 31 -19.37 -13.71 7.51
CA PRO A 31 -18.76 -12.87 6.47
C PRO A 31 -18.87 -11.42 6.92
N ASP A 32 -17.76 -10.86 7.34
CA ASP A 32 -17.68 -9.43 7.61
C ASP A 32 -17.17 -8.74 6.34
N ALA A 33 -18.10 -8.48 5.43
CA ALA A 33 -17.80 -7.84 4.15
C ALA A 33 -17.18 -6.45 4.33
N GLU A 34 -17.53 -5.78 5.42
CA GLU A 34 -17.02 -4.45 5.72
C GLU A 34 -15.52 -4.48 6.07
N ILE A 35 -15.13 -5.38 6.98
CA ILE A 35 -13.72 -5.54 7.34
C ILE A 35 -12.90 -6.04 6.16
N SER A 36 -13.46 -6.96 5.38
CA SER A 36 -12.80 -7.46 4.18
C SER A 36 -12.58 -6.35 3.17
N GLY A 37 -13.54 -5.45 3.01
CA GLY A 37 -13.42 -4.27 2.15
C GLY A 37 -12.34 -3.30 2.63
N GLU A 38 -12.27 -3.07 3.94
CA GLU A 38 -11.24 -2.21 4.53
C GLU A 38 -9.85 -2.80 4.35
N LEU A 39 -9.68 -4.11 4.56
CA LEU A 39 -8.41 -4.80 4.32
C LEU A 39 -7.97 -4.69 2.87
N ARG A 40 -8.90 -4.89 1.96
CA ARG A 40 -8.62 -4.77 0.53
C ARG A 40 -8.15 -3.36 0.17
N THR A 41 -8.82 -2.34 0.69
CA THR A 41 -8.44 -0.96 0.47
C THR A 41 -7.03 -0.67 0.99
N LEU A 42 -6.70 -1.19 2.18
CA LEU A 42 -5.36 -1.04 2.74
C LEU A 42 -4.31 -1.75 1.89
N GLU A 43 -4.59 -2.95 1.41
CA GLU A 43 -3.68 -3.70 0.54
C GLU A 43 -3.43 -2.96 -0.76
N GLU A 44 -4.46 -2.40 -1.36
CA GLU A 44 -4.33 -1.58 -2.58
C GLU A 44 -3.48 -0.34 -2.34
N SER A 45 -3.69 0.33 -1.21
CA SER A 45 -2.90 1.51 -0.83
C SER A 45 -1.45 1.15 -0.56
N LEU A 46 -1.19 0.01 0.07
CA LEU A 46 0.17 -0.51 0.27
C LEU A 46 0.87 -0.75 -1.06
N ASP A 47 0.18 -1.39 -1.99
CA ASP A 47 0.73 -1.66 -3.33
C ASP A 47 1.11 -0.38 -4.05
N GLN A 48 0.27 0.65 -3.95
CA GLN A 48 0.57 1.97 -4.52
C GLN A 48 1.82 2.59 -3.90
N CYS A 49 1.98 2.48 -2.58
CA CYS A 49 3.15 3.01 -1.88
C CYS A 49 4.42 2.28 -2.26
N TRP A 50 4.38 0.95 -2.34
CA TRP A 50 5.52 0.15 -2.80
C TRP A 50 5.90 0.48 -4.25
N ASP A 51 4.89 0.66 -5.11
CA ASP A 51 5.12 1.05 -6.49
C ASP A 51 5.80 2.41 -6.58
N LEU A 52 5.35 3.36 -5.76
CA LEU A 52 5.94 4.70 -5.72
C LEU A 52 7.41 4.65 -5.30
N LEU A 53 7.74 3.84 -4.29
CA LEU A 53 9.13 3.63 -3.86
C LEU A 53 9.99 3.06 -5.00
N ARG A 54 9.45 2.09 -5.73
CA ARG A 54 10.17 1.51 -6.87
C ARG A 54 10.41 2.55 -7.96
N GLN A 55 9.43 3.39 -8.25
CA GLN A 55 9.58 4.48 -9.21
C GLN A 55 10.69 5.45 -8.79
N ARG A 56 10.68 5.86 -7.51
CA ARG A 56 11.69 6.78 -6.98
C ARG A 56 13.07 6.18 -7.08
N ARG A 57 13.21 4.91 -6.73
CA ARG A 57 14.48 4.19 -6.82
C ARG A 57 14.98 4.10 -8.26
N ALA A 58 14.11 3.75 -9.18
CA ALA A 58 14.45 3.66 -10.61
C ALA A 58 14.91 5.02 -11.14
N ARG A 59 14.22 6.10 -10.77
CA ARG A 59 14.62 7.44 -11.22
C ARG A 59 15.99 7.82 -10.70
N ARG A 60 16.33 7.53 -9.44
CA ARG A 60 17.65 7.78 -8.89
C ARG A 60 18.72 7.00 -9.64
N GLU A 61 18.45 5.74 -9.96
CA GLU A 61 19.40 4.89 -10.69
C GLU A 61 19.69 5.42 -12.10
N PHE A 62 18.71 6.07 -12.72
CA PHE A 62 18.87 6.65 -14.07
C PHE A 62 19.16 8.14 -14.04
N GLY A 63 19.50 8.71 -12.89
CA GLY A 63 19.85 10.13 -12.79
C GLY A 63 18.66 11.07 -12.93
N GLN A 64 17.44 10.56 -12.78
CA GLN A 64 16.22 11.35 -12.84
C GLN A 64 15.80 11.79 -11.44
N ASP A 65 14.95 12.81 -11.38
CA ASP A 65 14.44 13.32 -10.10
C ASP A 65 13.40 12.36 -9.51
N PRO A 66 13.67 11.77 -8.32
CA PRO A 66 12.68 10.90 -7.67
C PRO A 66 11.37 11.61 -7.34
N ASP A 67 11.40 12.91 -7.09
CA ASP A 67 10.21 13.68 -6.73
C ASP A 67 9.22 13.83 -7.88
N GLU A 68 9.61 13.49 -9.09
CA GLU A 68 8.70 13.43 -10.23
C GLU A 68 7.87 12.14 -10.28
N SER A 69 8.14 11.19 -9.38
CA SER A 69 7.36 9.97 -9.29
C SER A 69 5.95 10.25 -8.78
N GLN A 70 4.98 9.50 -9.29
CA GLN A 70 3.57 9.67 -8.93
C GLN A 70 2.95 8.31 -8.63
N ALA A 71 2.01 8.30 -7.66
CA ALA A 71 1.22 7.12 -7.39
C ALA A 71 0.36 6.79 -8.62
N ARG A 72 0.42 5.54 -9.05
CA ARG A 72 -0.37 5.06 -10.20
C ARG A 72 -1.72 4.53 -9.73
N PRO A 73 -2.75 4.53 -10.59
CA PRO A 73 -4.03 3.92 -10.24
C PRO A 73 -3.86 2.47 -9.78
N THR A 74 -4.66 2.06 -8.80
CA THR A 74 -4.60 0.71 -8.24
C THR A 74 -4.76 -0.36 -9.31
N SER A 75 -5.64 -0.16 -10.27
CA SER A 75 -5.84 -1.10 -11.38
C SER A 75 -4.56 -1.35 -12.18
N GLN A 76 -3.73 -0.33 -12.34
CA GLN A 76 -2.46 -0.44 -13.06
C GLN A 76 -1.41 -1.18 -12.22
N VAL A 77 -1.35 -0.89 -10.92
CA VAL A 77 -0.43 -1.55 -10.00
C VAL A 77 -0.78 -3.02 -9.84
N GLU A 78 -2.05 -3.34 -9.66
CA GLU A 78 -2.52 -4.72 -9.55
C GLU A 78 -2.27 -5.52 -10.83
N GLY A 79 -2.45 -4.90 -12.00
CA GLY A 79 -2.14 -5.52 -13.27
C GLY A 79 -0.66 -5.87 -13.41
N TYR A 80 0.21 -5.08 -12.79
CA TYR A 80 1.64 -5.33 -12.78
C TYR A 80 2.01 -6.50 -11.86
N LEU A 81 1.29 -6.65 -10.76
CA LEU A 81 1.52 -7.69 -9.76
C LEU A 81 0.80 -9.01 -10.12
N GLY A 82 -0.18 -8.93 -10.96
CA GLY A 82 -0.96 -10.08 -11.40
C GLY A 82 -0.30 -10.82 -12.56
#